data_b39a789a51db70ae42943ec8af8c044e
#
_entry.id   b39a789a51db70ae42943ec8af8c044e
#
_cell.length_a   1.000
_cell.length_b   1.000
_cell.length_c   1.000
_cell.angle_alpha   90.00
_cell.angle_beta   90.00
_cell.angle_gamma   90.00
#
_symmetry.space_group_name_H-M   'P 1'
#
loop_
_entity.id
_entity.type
_entity.pdbx_description
1 polymer ?
#
loop_
_entity_poly.entity_id
_entity_poly.type
_entity_poly.pdbx_seq_one_letter_code
_entity_poly.pdbx_strand_id
1 'polypeptide(L)'
;ALASKATGYPLAFVAAKLGLGYGLFDLKNSVTKTTSAFFEPALDYVVCKIPRWDLGKFHGVDRELGSSMKSVGEVMAIGRTFEEAIQKGLRMIGQGMHGFVGNKELVIEDIDKSLREPTDKRIFVISEAFRAGYTIDQIRELTKIDKWFLDKLMNIYQTSKELNKW
;
A
#
# COMPACT_ATOMS: atom_id res chain seq x y z
N ALA A 1 11.69 4.00 9.20
CA ALA A 1 11.84 2.57 9.53
C ALA A 1 11.47 1.62 8.37
N LEU A 2 10.41 1.90 7.60
CA LEU A 2 9.99 1.00 6.51
C LEU A 2 11.06 0.88 5.41
N ALA A 3 11.64 1.98 4.96
CA ALA A 3 12.67 1.96 3.93
C ALA A 3 13.88 1.11 4.36
N SER A 4 14.31 1.21 5.62
CA SER A 4 15.38 0.36 6.17
C SER A 4 15.00 -1.12 6.17
N LYS A 5 13.76 -1.46 6.55
CA LYS A 5 13.26 -2.84 6.51
C LYS A 5 13.14 -3.37 5.08
N ALA A 6 12.67 -2.53 4.16
CA ALA A 6 12.47 -2.92 2.76
C ALA A 6 13.79 -3.17 2.03
N THR A 7 14.81 -2.37 2.28
CA THR A 7 16.10 -2.39 1.55
C THR A 7 17.22 -3.10 2.31
N GLY A 8 17.07 -3.31 3.63
CA GLY A 8 18.15 -3.73 4.52
C GLY A 8 19.15 -2.61 4.83
N TYR A 9 18.98 -1.41 4.26
CA TYR A 9 19.89 -0.30 4.47
C TYR A 9 19.62 0.41 5.81
N PRO A 10 20.62 0.55 6.70
CA PRO A 10 20.41 1.06 8.06
C PRO A 10 20.38 2.60 8.11
N LEU A 11 19.29 3.21 7.65
CA LEU A 11 19.14 4.67 7.53
C LEU A 11 19.42 5.42 8.85
N ALA A 12 18.90 4.93 9.97
CA ALA A 12 19.09 5.58 11.28
C ALA A 12 20.56 5.58 11.71
N PHE A 13 21.28 4.48 11.49
CA PHE A 13 22.71 4.39 11.77
C PHE A 13 23.53 5.36 10.92
N VAL A 14 23.25 5.40 9.62
CA VAL A 14 23.92 6.31 8.70
C VAL A 14 23.62 7.77 9.09
N ALA A 15 22.36 8.11 9.37
CA ALA A 15 21.98 9.44 9.81
C ALA A 15 22.70 9.86 11.11
N ALA A 16 22.83 8.97 12.08
CA ALA A 16 23.58 9.23 13.31
C ALA A 16 25.07 9.51 13.04
N LYS A 17 25.70 8.75 12.16
CA LYS A 17 27.09 8.98 11.75
C LYS A 17 27.27 10.33 11.05
N LEU A 18 26.36 10.68 10.14
CA LEU A 18 26.38 12.00 9.48
C LEU A 18 26.22 13.13 10.50
N GLY A 19 25.35 12.96 11.50
CA GLY A 19 25.19 13.93 12.60
C GLY A 19 26.45 14.09 13.45
N LEU A 20 27.32 13.09 13.47
CA LEU A 20 28.64 13.15 14.14
C LEU A 20 29.75 13.70 13.24
N GLY A 21 29.45 14.14 12.02
CA GLY A 21 30.39 14.76 11.09
C GLY A 21 31.08 13.82 10.11
N TYR A 22 30.68 12.53 10.04
CA TYR A 22 31.17 11.64 9.00
C TYR A 22 30.52 11.99 7.64
N GLY A 23 31.29 11.89 6.56
CA GLY A 23 30.77 12.01 5.20
C GLY A 23 30.17 10.69 4.70
N LEU A 24 29.24 10.74 3.75
CA LEU A 24 28.69 9.51 3.12
C LEU A 24 29.78 8.68 2.43
N PHE A 25 30.81 9.34 1.92
CA PHE A 25 31.95 8.67 1.28
C PHE A 25 32.84 7.88 2.25
N ASP A 26 32.83 8.32 3.53
CA ASP A 26 33.65 7.67 4.58
C ASP A 26 32.97 6.43 5.17
N LEU A 27 31.67 6.27 4.90
CA LEU A 27 30.88 5.15 5.41
C LEU A 27 30.76 4.04 4.39
N LYS A 28 30.91 2.80 4.86
CA LYS A 28 30.68 1.60 4.03
C LYS A 28 29.19 1.24 4.00
N ASN A 29 28.74 0.74 2.86
CA ASN A 29 27.42 0.14 2.73
C ASN A 29 27.39 -1.19 3.51
N SER A 30 26.49 -1.28 4.50
CA SER A 30 26.39 -2.47 5.36
C SER A 30 25.75 -3.68 4.66
N VAL A 31 25.03 -3.45 3.56
CA VAL A 31 24.38 -4.51 2.78
C VAL A 31 25.39 -5.18 1.85
N THR A 32 26.08 -4.38 1.03
CA THR A 32 27.07 -4.88 0.06
C THR A 32 28.41 -5.19 0.70
N LYS A 33 28.77 -4.49 1.79
CA LYS A 33 30.06 -4.55 2.52
C LYS A 33 31.27 -4.08 1.70
N THR A 34 31.12 -3.89 0.41
CA THR A 34 32.20 -3.56 -0.54
C THR A 34 32.07 -2.17 -1.13
N THR A 35 30.84 -1.61 -1.17
CA THR A 35 30.56 -0.27 -1.70
C THR A 35 30.45 0.78 -0.60
N SER A 36 30.36 2.04 -0.98
CA SER A 36 30.12 3.16 -0.04
C SER A 36 28.65 3.31 0.33
N ALA A 37 28.37 4.07 1.39
CA ALA A 37 27.02 4.30 1.89
C ALA A 37 26.08 5.00 0.90
N PHE A 38 26.59 5.70 -0.11
CA PHE A 38 25.80 6.37 -1.14
C PHE A 38 25.42 5.45 -2.32
N PHE A 39 25.85 4.17 -2.32
CA PHE A 39 25.46 3.22 -3.36
C PHE A 39 23.95 2.95 -3.31
N GLU A 40 23.25 3.26 -4.39
CA GLU A 40 21.82 3.07 -4.49
C GLU A 40 21.46 1.58 -4.56
N PRO A 41 20.55 1.08 -3.69
CA PRO A 41 20.14 -0.32 -3.73
C PRO A 41 19.32 -0.62 -5.00
N ALA A 42 19.65 -1.74 -5.66
CA ALA A 42 18.86 -2.29 -6.75
C ALA A 42 18.00 -3.44 -6.19
N LEU A 43 16.67 -3.25 -6.23
CA LEU A 43 15.71 -4.22 -5.70
C LEU A 43 14.96 -4.90 -6.85
N ASP A 44 14.79 -6.21 -6.76
CA ASP A 44 14.02 -7.03 -7.70
C ASP A 44 12.68 -7.50 -7.11
N TYR A 45 12.20 -6.81 -6.09
CA TYR A 45 10.94 -7.07 -5.40
C TYR A 45 10.19 -5.78 -5.08
N VAL A 46 8.90 -5.92 -4.87
CA VAL A 46 8.00 -4.84 -4.47
C VAL A 46 7.66 -4.98 -2.99
N VAL A 47 7.74 -3.86 -2.26
CA VAL A 47 7.31 -3.79 -0.87
C VAL A 47 6.08 -2.90 -0.79
N CYS A 48 4.99 -3.45 -0.26
CA CYS A 48 3.76 -2.73 -0.02
C CYS A 48 3.51 -2.59 1.48
N LYS A 49 3.42 -1.34 1.94
CA LYS A 49 3.01 -1.02 3.31
C LYS A 49 1.53 -0.73 3.33
N ILE A 50 0.78 -1.44 4.18
CA ILE A 50 -0.64 -1.17 4.41
C ILE A 50 -0.86 -0.87 5.88
N PRO A 51 -1.35 0.33 6.22
CA PRO A 51 -1.72 0.67 7.59
C PRO A 51 -2.94 -0.12 8.04
N ARG A 52 -3.00 -0.41 9.34
CA ARG A 52 -4.22 -0.89 10.00
C ARG A 52 -4.90 0.27 10.69
N TRP A 53 -6.14 0.53 10.31
CA TRP A 53 -6.99 1.54 10.93
C TRP A 53 -8.13 0.83 11.66
N ASP A 54 -8.25 1.04 12.96
CA ASP A 54 -9.36 0.51 13.76
C ASP A 54 -10.45 1.59 13.99
N LEU A 55 -10.64 2.48 13.02
CA LEU A 55 -11.53 3.64 13.12
C LEU A 55 -12.98 3.27 13.44
N GLY A 56 -13.42 2.08 13.02
CA GLY A 56 -14.77 1.58 13.31
C GLY A 56 -15.03 1.20 14.78
N LYS A 57 -13.98 1.08 15.60
CA LYS A 57 -14.10 0.75 17.03
C LYS A 57 -14.40 1.96 17.91
N PHE A 58 -14.20 3.16 17.39
CA PHE A 58 -14.34 4.40 18.14
C PHE A 58 -15.54 5.20 17.63
N HIS A 59 -16.44 5.60 18.53
CA HIS A 59 -17.57 6.46 18.20
C HIS A 59 -17.08 7.90 17.98
N GLY A 60 -17.62 8.57 16.95
CA GLY A 60 -17.34 9.98 16.68
C GLY A 60 -15.98 10.29 16.05
N VAL A 61 -15.23 9.26 15.61
CA VAL A 61 -13.97 9.46 14.88
C VAL A 61 -14.24 9.70 13.41
N ASP A 62 -13.68 10.79 12.89
CA ASP A 62 -13.66 11.06 11.47
C ASP A 62 -12.84 9.98 10.73
N ARG A 63 -13.46 9.33 9.74
CA ARG A 63 -12.85 8.24 8.95
C ARG A 63 -12.05 8.73 7.74
N GLU A 64 -12.13 10.02 7.43
CA GLU A 64 -11.37 10.60 6.34
C GLU A 64 -9.87 10.62 6.70
N LEU A 65 -9.06 10.08 5.79
CA LEU A 65 -7.62 10.00 5.93
C LEU A 65 -6.97 11.29 5.41
N GLY A 66 -6.22 11.95 6.27
CA GLY A 66 -5.47 13.15 5.96
C GLY A 66 -4.00 13.01 6.32
N SER A 67 -3.35 14.12 6.64
CA SER A 67 -1.93 14.18 6.99
C SER A 67 -1.62 13.68 8.41
N SER A 68 -2.62 13.60 9.30
CA SER A 68 -2.44 13.09 10.65
C SER A 68 -2.40 11.56 10.68
N MET A 69 -1.56 10.99 11.56
CA MET A 69 -1.48 9.55 11.74
C MET A 69 -2.71 9.03 12.49
N LYS A 70 -3.51 8.19 11.83
CA LYS A 70 -4.70 7.54 12.40
C LYS A 70 -4.56 6.01 12.50
N SER A 71 -3.44 5.45 12.03
CA SER A 71 -3.20 4.01 12.07
C SER A 71 -2.76 3.55 13.44
N VAL A 72 -3.20 2.35 13.85
CA VAL A 72 -2.79 1.68 15.10
C VAL A 72 -1.71 0.62 14.88
N GLY A 73 -1.38 0.34 13.63
CA GLY A 73 -0.35 -0.61 13.23
C GLY A 73 -0.16 -0.59 11.72
N GLU A 74 0.71 -1.44 11.24
CA GLU A 74 1.02 -1.57 9.83
C GLU A 74 1.51 -2.98 9.49
N VAL A 75 1.31 -3.38 8.25
CA VAL A 75 1.91 -4.58 7.68
C VAL A 75 2.84 -4.20 6.54
N MET A 76 3.90 -4.98 6.35
CA MET A 76 4.80 -4.89 5.22
C MET A 76 4.74 -6.20 4.45
N ALA A 77 4.23 -6.15 3.23
CA ALA A 77 4.15 -7.28 2.34
C ALA A 77 5.20 -7.16 1.23
N ILE A 78 5.82 -8.28 0.89
CA ILE A 78 6.84 -8.37 -0.15
C ILE A 78 6.35 -9.32 -1.22
N GLY A 79 6.50 -8.93 -2.48
CA GLY A 79 6.15 -9.74 -3.65
C GLY A 79 7.05 -9.42 -4.84
N ARG A 80 6.98 -10.24 -5.88
CA ARG A 80 7.68 -9.99 -7.15
C ARG A 80 6.99 -8.94 -7.99
N THR A 81 5.66 -8.83 -7.84
CA THR A 81 4.82 -7.86 -8.53
C THR A 81 4.01 -7.03 -7.55
N PHE A 82 3.49 -5.89 -8.01
CA PHE A 82 2.59 -5.06 -7.20
C PHE A 82 1.33 -5.83 -6.82
N GLU A 83 0.74 -6.56 -7.76
CA GLU A 83 -0.46 -7.34 -7.55
C GLU A 83 -0.28 -8.38 -6.42
N GLU A 84 0.86 -9.07 -6.41
CA GLU A 84 1.18 -10.03 -5.35
C GLU A 84 1.35 -9.32 -3.99
N ALA A 85 2.13 -8.24 -3.95
CA ALA A 85 2.43 -7.53 -2.72
C ALA A 85 1.17 -6.89 -2.09
N ILE A 86 0.30 -6.25 -2.89
CA ILE A 86 -0.92 -5.63 -2.39
C ILE A 86 -1.91 -6.67 -1.86
N GLN A 87 -2.07 -7.81 -2.54
CA GLN A 87 -2.95 -8.89 -2.10
C GLN A 87 -2.47 -9.51 -0.79
N LYS A 88 -1.19 -9.76 -0.64
CA LYS A 88 -0.59 -10.21 0.63
C LYS A 88 -0.86 -9.23 1.76
N GLY A 89 -0.59 -7.94 1.52
CA GLY A 89 -0.77 -6.88 2.51
C GLY A 89 -2.21 -6.76 2.98
N LEU A 90 -3.18 -6.74 2.06
CA LEU A 90 -4.60 -6.64 2.39
C LEU A 90 -5.09 -7.81 3.24
N ARG A 91 -4.63 -9.04 2.98
CA ARG A 91 -4.95 -10.20 3.82
C ARG A 91 -4.31 -10.12 5.21
N MET A 92 -3.06 -9.63 5.28
CA MET A 92 -2.31 -9.55 6.53
C MET A 92 -2.87 -8.54 7.54
N ILE A 93 -3.66 -7.56 7.09
CA ILE A 93 -4.27 -6.55 7.98
C ILE A 93 -5.22 -7.20 8.99
N GLY A 94 -5.85 -8.33 8.66
CA GLY A 94 -6.70 -9.09 9.57
C GLY A 94 -8.02 -8.38 9.94
N GLN A 95 -8.61 -7.64 8.99
CA GLN A 95 -9.90 -6.93 9.15
C GLN A 95 -11.07 -7.66 8.49
N GLY A 96 -10.99 -8.98 8.33
CA GLY A 96 -12.03 -9.78 7.67
C GLY A 96 -12.02 -9.70 6.14
N MET A 97 -11.11 -8.91 5.55
CA MET A 97 -10.99 -8.75 4.11
C MET A 97 -10.03 -9.78 3.51
N HIS A 98 -10.43 -10.42 2.42
CA HIS A 98 -9.66 -11.48 1.75
C HIS A 98 -8.67 -10.97 0.70
N GLY A 99 -8.55 -9.66 0.53
CA GLY A 99 -7.72 -9.00 -0.46
C GLY A 99 -8.55 -8.06 -1.34
N PHE A 100 -7.99 -7.70 -2.49
CA PHE A 100 -8.67 -6.90 -3.51
C PHE A 100 -9.60 -7.81 -4.33
N VAL A 101 -10.69 -8.24 -3.69
CA VAL A 101 -11.74 -9.11 -4.25
C VAL A 101 -13.08 -8.63 -3.73
N GLY A 102 -14.19 -9.18 -4.23
CA GLY A 102 -15.51 -8.87 -3.71
C GLY A 102 -15.64 -9.27 -2.23
N ASN A 103 -15.82 -8.29 -1.39
CA ASN A 103 -16.04 -8.48 0.04
C ASN A 103 -17.52 -8.31 0.36
N LYS A 104 -18.20 -9.39 0.69
CA LYS A 104 -19.66 -9.44 0.88
C LYS A 104 -20.19 -8.53 2.01
N GLU A 105 -19.33 -8.19 2.96
CA GLU A 105 -19.69 -7.35 4.11
C GLU A 105 -19.57 -5.84 3.83
N LEU A 106 -19.10 -5.45 2.66
CA LEU A 106 -18.94 -4.05 2.29
C LEU A 106 -20.25 -3.51 1.70
N VAL A 107 -20.99 -2.75 2.48
CA VAL A 107 -22.17 -2.02 2.01
C VAL A 107 -21.74 -0.65 1.51
N ILE A 108 -22.01 -0.34 0.24
CA ILE A 108 -21.73 0.95 -0.39
C ILE A 108 -23.04 1.50 -0.90
N GLU A 109 -23.46 2.65 -0.34
CA GLU A 109 -24.70 3.34 -0.76
C GLU A 109 -24.45 4.19 -2.02
N ASP A 110 -23.29 4.84 -2.09
CA ASP A 110 -22.90 5.72 -3.19
C ASP A 110 -21.41 5.48 -3.52
N ILE A 111 -21.17 4.87 -4.68
CA ILE A 111 -19.82 4.53 -5.16
C ILE A 111 -19.02 5.79 -5.44
N ASP A 112 -19.61 6.79 -6.12
CA ASP A 112 -18.93 8.03 -6.50
C ASP A 112 -18.45 8.81 -5.28
N LYS A 113 -19.31 8.95 -4.28
CA LYS A 113 -18.97 9.59 -3.01
C LYS A 113 -17.85 8.81 -2.30
N SER A 114 -18.00 7.50 -2.19
CA SER A 114 -17.05 6.63 -1.50
C SER A 114 -15.68 6.56 -2.19
N LEU A 115 -15.62 6.80 -3.50
CA LEU A 115 -14.35 6.93 -4.24
C LEU A 115 -13.69 8.29 -4.00
N ARG A 116 -14.45 9.37 -3.88
CA ARG A 116 -13.90 10.71 -3.61
C ARG A 116 -13.34 10.84 -2.20
N GLU A 117 -14.03 10.27 -1.23
CA GLU A 117 -13.62 10.33 0.17
C GLU A 117 -12.46 9.36 0.46
N PRO A 118 -11.29 9.84 0.93
CA PRO A 118 -10.13 8.98 1.20
C PRO A 118 -10.27 8.26 2.55
N THR A 119 -11.13 7.25 2.60
CA THR A 119 -11.36 6.44 3.81
C THR A 119 -10.50 5.17 3.84
N ASP A 120 -10.44 4.53 5.01
CA ASP A 120 -9.79 3.23 5.22
C ASP A 120 -10.35 2.10 4.35
N LYS A 121 -11.55 2.27 3.79
CA LYS A 121 -12.23 1.29 2.94
C LYS A 121 -12.12 1.56 1.44
N ARG A 122 -11.58 2.72 1.03
CA ARG A 122 -11.58 3.15 -0.38
C ARG A 122 -10.95 2.12 -1.32
N ILE A 123 -9.92 1.38 -0.90
CA ILE A 123 -9.31 0.33 -1.72
C ILE A 123 -10.32 -0.76 -2.10
N PHE A 124 -11.22 -1.13 -1.20
CA PHE A 124 -12.26 -2.12 -1.46
C PHE A 124 -13.41 -1.53 -2.29
N VAL A 125 -13.70 -0.23 -2.14
CA VAL A 125 -14.66 0.48 -3.00
C VAL A 125 -14.22 0.46 -4.46
N ILE A 126 -12.93 0.59 -4.73
CA ILE A 126 -12.37 0.48 -6.10
C ILE A 126 -12.68 -0.90 -6.70
N SER A 127 -12.60 -1.97 -5.93
CA SER A 127 -12.98 -3.31 -6.41
C SER A 127 -14.45 -3.40 -6.79
N GLU A 128 -15.34 -2.80 -5.99
CA GLU A 128 -16.77 -2.76 -6.28
C GLU A 128 -17.09 -1.83 -7.47
N ALA A 129 -16.36 -0.73 -7.62
CA ALA A 129 -16.48 0.15 -8.79
C ALA A 129 -16.15 -0.61 -10.10
N PHE A 130 -15.09 -1.40 -10.12
CA PHE A 130 -14.78 -2.26 -11.27
C PHE A 130 -15.91 -3.26 -11.56
N ARG A 131 -16.50 -3.83 -10.50
CA ARG A 131 -17.65 -4.75 -10.64
C ARG A 131 -18.88 -4.03 -11.20
N ALA A 132 -19.11 -2.79 -10.82
CA ALA A 132 -20.18 -1.94 -11.32
C ALA A 132 -19.92 -1.39 -12.75
N GLY A 133 -18.75 -1.67 -13.34
CA GLY A 133 -18.42 -1.29 -14.71
C GLY A 133 -17.71 0.06 -14.85
N TYR A 134 -17.22 0.66 -13.76
CA TYR A 134 -16.43 1.87 -13.83
C TYR A 134 -15.12 1.64 -14.59
N THR A 135 -14.77 2.57 -15.44
CA THR A 135 -13.49 2.59 -16.14
C THR A 135 -12.38 3.12 -15.25
N ILE A 136 -11.13 2.78 -15.60
CA ILE A 136 -9.94 3.32 -14.92
C ILE A 136 -9.93 4.85 -14.94
N ASP A 137 -10.35 5.46 -16.05
CA ASP A 137 -10.40 6.92 -16.17
C ASP A 137 -11.43 7.56 -15.24
N GLN A 138 -12.60 6.96 -15.09
CA GLN A 138 -13.61 7.41 -14.14
C GLN A 138 -13.12 7.31 -12.70
N ILE A 139 -12.53 6.17 -12.33
CA ILE A 139 -11.99 5.98 -10.98
C ILE A 139 -10.83 6.94 -10.71
N ARG A 140 -9.92 7.14 -11.66
CA ARG A 140 -8.86 8.14 -11.54
C ARG A 140 -9.39 9.55 -11.31
N GLU A 141 -10.42 9.95 -12.06
CA GLU A 141 -11.01 11.27 -11.91
C GLU A 141 -11.60 11.49 -10.51
N LEU A 142 -12.22 10.48 -9.93
CA LEU A 142 -12.82 10.54 -8.60
C LEU A 142 -11.77 10.44 -7.47
N THR A 143 -10.80 9.52 -7.61
CA THR A 143 -9.83 9.19 -6.54
C THR A 143 -8.53 9.97 -6.61
N LYS A 144 -8.17 10.48 -7.78
CA LYS A 144 -6.86 11.03 -8.14
C LYS A 144 -5.68 10.04 -7.99
N ILE A 145 -5.98 8.75 -7.87
CA ILE A 145 -4.97 7.68 -7.88
C ILE A 145 -4.42 7.54 -9.30
N ASP A 146 -3.10 7.37 -9.41
CA ASP A 146 -2.44 7.21 -10.71
C ASP A 146 -2.94 5.96 -11.45
N LYS A 147 -3.08 6.08 -12.78
CA LYS A 147 -3.59 5.02 -13.65
C LYS A 147 -2.78 3.74 -13.54
N TRP A 148 -1.45 3.84 -13.35
CA TRP A 148 -0.62 2.67 -13.22
C TRP A 148 -1.08 1.74 -12.08
N PHE A 149 -1.40 2.31 -10.91
CA PHE A 149 -1.92 1.52 -9.79
C PHE A 149 -3.31 0.94 -10.09
N LEU A 150 -4.17 1.72 -10.74
CA LEU A 150 -5.51 1.27 -11.12
C LEU A 150 -5.47 0.14 -12.15
N ASP A 151 -4.55 0.19 -13.12
CA ASP A 151 -4.30 -0.88 -14.09
C ASP A 151 -3.89 -2.18 -13.37
N LYS A 152 -2.98 -2.08 -12.40
CA LYS A 152 -2.56 -3.24 -11.59
C LYS A 152 -3.69 -3.85 -10.77
N LEU A 153 -4.54 -3.00 -10.20
CA LEU A 153 -5.74 -3.45 -9.48
C LEU A 153 -6.77 -4.06 -10.44
N MET A 154 -6.92 -3.53 -11.64
CA MET A 154 -7.76 -4.10 -12.69
C MET A 154 -7.30 -5.51 -13.08
N ASN A 155 -5.98 -5.77 -13.18
CA ASN A 155 -5.44 -7.10 -13.44
C ASN A 155 -5.89 -8.12 -12.37
N ILE A 156 -5.86 -7.73 -11.09
CA ILE A 156 -6.33 -8.57 -9.99
C ILE A 156 -7.83 -8.86 -10.16
N TYR A 157 -8.63 -7.83 -10.45
CA TYR A 157 -10.07 -7.98 -10.66
C TYR A 157 -10.39 -8.92 -11.83
N GLN A 158 -9.72 -8.77 -12.96
CA GLN A 158 -9.91 -9.62 -14.14
C GLN A 158 -9.54 -11.07 -13.85
N THR A 159 -8.41 -11.32 -13.20
CA THR A 159 -7.98 -12.66 -12.77
C THR A 159 -9.01 -13.28 -11.82
N SER A 160 -9.52 -12.54 -10.85
CA SER A 160 -10.58 -13.03 -9.96
C SER A 160 -11.86 -13.38 -10.70
N LYS A 161 -12.23 -12.56 -11.70
CA LYS A 161 -13.40 -12.83 -12.54
C LYS A 161 -13.23 -14.08 -13.39
N GLU A 162 -12.04 -14.36 -13.88
CA GLU A 162 -11.75 -15.57 -14.63
C GLU A 162 -11.82 -16.82 -13.75
N LEU A 163 -11.23 -16.76 -12.55
CA LEU A 163 -11.28 -17.87 -11.60
C LEU A 163 -12.71 -18.23 -11.16
N ASN A 164 -13.61 -17.26 -11.08
CA ASN A 164 -15.02 -17.50 -10.71
C ASN A 164 -15.86 -18.14 -11.83
N LYS A 165 -15.31 -18.41 -13.00
CA LYS A 165 -15.99 -19.14 -14.09
C LYS A 165 -15.86 -20.64 -13.96
N TRP A 166 -14.99 -21.12 -13.08
CA TRP A 166 -14.70 -22.53 -12.80
C TRP A 166 -15.27 -22.98 -11.46
#